data_b26d0bc0926e15bf1ff8aa00c2e4312d
#
_entry.id   b26d0bc0926e15bf1ff8aa00c2e4312d
#
_cell.length_a   1.000
_cell.length_b   1.000
_cell.length_c   1.000
_cell.angle_alpha   90.00
_cell.angle_beta   90.00
_cell.angle_gamma   90.00
#
_symmetry.space_group_name_H-M   'P 1'
#
loop_
_entity.id
_entity.type
_entity.pdbx_description
1 polymer ?
#
loop_
_entity_poly.entity_id
_entity_poly.type
_entity_poly.pdbx_seq_one_letter_code
_entity_poly.pdbx_strand_id
1 'polypeptide(L)'
;MVSIGDYADRAPQALANGGELVLGRRTVKWLDAPHMPHGWDCGYMVETSARTLFCGDLFTQFGASHPVLTSDDILEPSEAARVAMDYYAHGTDTRTVIERLAVENPVTLACMHGPAWSGEGSALLRELGRRLVAAG
;
A
#
# COMPACT_ATOMS: atom_id res chain seq x y z
N MET A 1 -22.75 -12.19 -0.68
CA MET A 1 -21.84 -11.04 -0.51
C MET A 1 -22.21 -10.39 0.81
N VAL A 2 -21.28 -10.31 1.75
CA VAL A 2 -21.53 -9.68 3.04
C VAL A 2 -21.30 -8.18 2.86
N SER A 3 -22.30 -7.37 3.21
CA SER A 3 -22.22 -5.92 3.11
C SER A 3 -21.64 -5.33 4.41
N ILE A 4 -20.83 -4.29 4.31
CA ILE A 4 -20.39 -3.51 5.49
C ILE A 4 -21.58 -3.05 6.32
N GLY A 5 -22.72 -2.74 5.69
CA GLY A 5 -23.96 -2.36 6.36
C GLY A 5 -24.53 -3.44 7.31
N ASP A 6 -24.13 -4.69 7.14
CA ASP A 6 -24.61 -5.80 8.00
C ASP A 6 -23.86 -5.83 9.36
N TYR A 7 -22.71 -5.15 9.45
CA TYR A 7 -21.84 -5.13 10.64
C TYR A 7 -21.61 -3.74 11.23
N ALA A 8 -21.92 -2.70 10.48
CA ALA A 8 -21.69 -1.33 10.92
C ALA A 8 -22.95 -0.77 11.60
N ASP A 9 -22.79 -0.19 12.76
CA ASP A 9 -23.82 0.57 13.49
C ASP A 9 -24.04 1.99 12.92
N ARG A 10 -23.21 2.39 11.95
CA ARG A 10 -23.25 3.68 11.23
C ARG A 10 -23.16 3.45 9.74
N ALA A 11 -23.79 4.33 8.97
CA ALA A 11 -23.72 4.29 7.53
C ALA A 11 -22.25 4.41 7.04
N PRO A 12 -21.81 3.57 6.10
CA PRO A 12 -20.48 3.68 5.54
C PRO A 12 -20.33 5.00 4.77
N GLN A 13 -19.16 5.61 4.87
CA GLN A 13 -18.79 6.81 4.12
C GLN A 13 -17.87 6.42 2.97
N ALA A 14 -18.32 6.63 1.75
CA ALA A 14 -17.47 6.46 0.57
C ALA A 14 -16.50 7.64 0.46
N LEU A 15 -15.24 7.36 0.21
CA LEU A 15 -14.21 8.35 -0.11
C LEU A 15 -13.89 8.26 -1.60
N ALA A 16 -13.88 9.41 -2.27
CA ALA A 16 -13.36 9.49 -3.63
C ALA A 16 -11.81 9.47 -3.60
N ASN A 17 -11.21 9.22 -4.76
CA ASN A 17 -9.75 9.31 -4.92
C ASN A 17 -9.24 10.70 -4.49
N GLY A 18 -8.26 10.73 -3.60
CA GLY A 18 -7.75 11.94 -2.97
C GLY A 18 -8.63 12.49 -1.85
N GLY A 19 -9.76 11.83 -1.55
CA GLY A 19 -10.65 12.23 -0.45
C GLY A 19 -9.97 12.09 0.91
N GLU A 20 -10.22 13.05 1.79
CA GLU A 20 -9.65 13.10 3.13
C GLU A 20 -10.70 12.83 4.20
N LEU A 21 -10.29 12.17 5.27
CA LEU A 21 -11.07 11.91 6.45
C LEU A 21 -10.28 12.33 7.71
N VAL A 22 -10.89 13.21 8.50
CA VAL A 22 -10.29 13.63 9.77
C VAL A 22 -10.63 12.62 10.86
N LEU A 23 -9.60 12.08 11.49
CA LEU A 23 -9.66 11.12 12.59
C LEU A 23 -9.04 11.75 13.85
N GLY A 24 -9.81 12.58 14.53
CA GLY A 24 -9.35 13.33 15.69
C GLY A 24 -8.25 14.33 15.33
N ARG A 25 -7.00 14.05 15.72
CA ARG A 25 -5.83 14.91 15.41
C ARG A 25 -5.10 14.51 14.13
N ARG A 26 -5.56 13.46 13.47
CA ARG A 26 -4.93 12.91 12.28
C ARG A 26 -5.86 13.06 11.09
N THR A 27 -5.27 13.16 9.92
CA THR A 27 -6.01 13.14 8.66
C THR A 27 -5.47 12.01 7.81
N VAL A 28 -6.36 11.19 7.30
CA VAL A 28 -6.03 10.16 6.32
C VAL A 28 -6.60 10.54 4.97
N LYS A 29 -5.85 10.27 3.93
CA LYS A 29 -6.20 10.48 2.53
C LYS A 29 -6.34 9.13 1.84
N TRP A 30 -7.41 8.94 1.10
CA TRP A 30 -7.67 7.74 0.31
C TRP A 30 -7.09 7.90 -1.10
N LEU A 31 -6.46 6.85 -1.60
CA LEU A 31 -5.89 6.80 -2.95
C LEU A 31 -6.39 5.55 -3.65
N ASP A 32 -7.18 5.72 -4.70
CA ASP A 32 -7.66 4.60 -5.51
C ASP A 32 -6.49 3.89 -6.20
N ALA A 33 -6.49 2.58 -6.11
CA ALA A 33 -5.49 1.71 -6.73
C ALA A 33 -6.16 0.48 -7.35
N PRO A 34 -7.07 0.67 -8.31
CA PRO A 34 -7.77 -0.45 -8.91
C PRO A 34 -6.77 -1.43 -9.51
N HIS A 35 -7.00 -2.72 -9.25
CA HIS A 35 -6.17 -3.83 -9.74
C HIS A 35 -4.71 -3.82 -9.26
N MET A 36 -4.43 -3.22 -8.08
CA MET A 36 -3.09 -3.25 -7.52
C MET A 36 -3.11 -3.38 -5.98
N PRO A 37 -2.53 -4.44 -5.40
CA PRO A 37 -1.82 -5.53 -6.10
C PRO A 37 -2.76 -6.57 -6.73
N HIS A 38 -3.97 -6.73 -6.23
CA HIS A 38 -4.93 -7.76 -6.66
C HIS A 38 -5.82 -7.30 -7.80
N GLY A 39 -6.46 -8.26 -8.52
CA GLY A 39 -7.29 -8.02 -9.67
C GLY A 39 -8.71 -7.47 -9.37
N TRP A 40 -8.90 -6.73 -8.28
CA TRP A 40 -10.18 -6.12 -7.90
C TRP A 40 -10.02 -4.66 -7.48
N ASP A 41 -11.12 -3.98 -7.18
CA ASP A 41 -11.10 -2.61 -6.67
C ASP A 41 -10.43 -2.58 -5.29
N CYS A 42 -9.41 -1.77 -5.17
CA CYS A 42 -8.70 -1.52 -3.92
C CYS A 42 -8.13 -0.11 -3.87
N GLY A 43 -7.52 0.24 -2.76
CA GLY A 43 -6.87 1.52 -2.57
C GLY A 43 -5.99 1.53 -1.33
N TYR A 44 -5.30 2.63 -1.16
CA TYR A 44 -4.36 2.83 -0.07
C TYR A 44 -4.72 4.07 0.73
N MET A 45 -4.31 4.09 1.99
CA MET A 45 -4.44 5.26 2.84
C MET A 45 -3.09 5.84 3.19
N VAL A 46 -3.03 7.18 3.25
CA VAL A 46 -1.88 7.93 3.75
C VAL A 46 -2.32 8.74 4.96
N GLU A 47 -1.66 8.58 6.10
CA GLU A 47 -1.75 9.53 7.20
C GLU A 47 -0.84 10.71 6.85
N THR A 48 -1.44 11.88 6.62
CA THR A 48 -0.80 13.01 5.96
C THR A 48 0.22 13.73 6.83
N SER A 49 0.00 13.80 8.16
CA SER A 49 0.88 14.53 9.09
C SER A 49 2.20 13.79 9.33
N ALA A 50 2.16 12.48 9.56
CA ALA A 50 3.33 11.63 9.76
C ALA A 50 3.87 11.06 8.44
N ARG A 51 3.21 11.33 7.32
CA ARG A 51 3.55 10.79 6.00
C ARG A 51 3.72 9.27 6.04
N THR A 52 2.73 8.58 6.63
CA THR A 52 2.70 7.13 6.72
C THR A 52 1.77 6.58 5.64
N LEU A 53 2.30 5.81 4.72
CA LEU A 53 1.52 5.04 3.76
C LEU A 53 1.18 3.67 4.36
N PHE A 54 -0.11 3.34 4.41
CA PHE A 54 -0.59 2.00 4.72
C PHE A 54 -0.54 1.17 3.45
N CYS A 55 0.43 0.27 3.37
CA CYS A 55 0.83 -0.39 2.13
C CYS A 55 -0.02 -1.61 1.76
N GLY A 56 -0.96 -2.07 2.64
CA GLY A 56 -1.65 -3.33 2.37
C GLY A 56 -0.64 -4.44 2.06
N ASP A 57 -0.83 -5.11 0.93
CA ASP A 57 0.00 -6.23 0.50
C ASP A 57 1.25 -5.81 -0.29
N LEU A 58 1.50 -4.50 -0.50
CA LEU A 58 2.79 -4.06 -1.05
C LEU A 58 3.91 -4.41 -0.06
N PHE A 59 5.03 -4.86 -0.59
CA PHE A 59 6.20 -5.26 0.19
C PHE A 59 5.95 -6.43 1.14
N THR A 60 5.03 -7.34 0.80
CA THR A 60 4.77 -8.57 1.56
C THR A 60 6.02 -9.41 1.69
N GLN A 61 6.31 -9.87 2.91
CA GLN A 61 7.42 -10.75 3.21
C GLN A 61 6.94 -11.98 3.99
N PHE A 62 7.59 -13.11 3.72
CA PHE A 62 7.34 -14.34 4.48
C PHE A 62 7.98 -14.30 5.87
N GLY A 63 7.39 -15.05 6.81
CA GLY A 63 7.91 -15.24 8.14
C GLY A 63 7.12 -14.50 9.21
N ALA A 64 7.41 -14.81 10.46
CA ALA A 64 6.75 -14.25 11.63
C ALA A 64 7.71 -13.50 12.57
N SER A 65 9.01 -13.48 12.27
CA SER A 65 10.04 -12.92 13.13
C SER A 65 10.63 -11.64 12.54
N HIS A 66 9.75 -10.70 12.21
CA HIS A 66 10.20 -9.39 11.72
C HIS A 66 10.30 -8.38 12.86
N PRO A 67 11.22 -7.40 12.78
CA PRO A 67 11.18 -6.24 13.68
C PRO A 67 9.90 -5.42 13.41
N VAL A 68 9.44 -4.67 14.42
CA VAL A 68 8.26 -3.80 14.25
C VAL A 68 8.50 -2.73 13.19
N LEU A 69 9.73 -2.20 13.15
CA LEU A 69 10.18 -1.17 12.21
C LEU A 69 11.63 -1.46 11.80
N THR A 70 11.93 -1.26 10.53
CA THR A 70 13.29 -1.38 9.98
C THR A 70 13.59 -0.27 8.98
N SER A 71 14.87 -0.06 8.70
CA SER A 71 15.38 0.70 7.55
C SER A 71 16.19 -0.19 6.60
N ASP A 72 16.25 -1.49 6.88
CA ASP A 72 16.93 -2.46 6.02
C ASP A 72 16.14 -2.65 4.70
N ASP A 73 16.75 -3.37 3.77
CA ASP A 73 16.08 -3.69 2.50
C ASP A 73 14.84 -4.57 2.72
N ILE A 74 13.68 -4.06 2.33
CA ILE A 74 12.42 -4.81 2.28
C ILE A 74 12.02 -5.18 0.86
N LEU A 75 12.69 -4.65 -0.15
CA LEU A 75 12.31 -4.85 -1.54
C LEU A 75 12.70 -6.25 -2.02
N GLU A 76 13.96 -6.66 -1.85
CA GLU A 76 14.41 -7.98 -2.30
C GLU A 76 13.63 -9.13 -1.64
N PRO A 77 13.42 -9.15 -0.31
CA PRO A 77 12.60 -10.21 0.28
C PRO A 77 11.14 -10.16 -0.15
N SER A 78 10.57 -8.98 -0.43
CA SER A 78 9.20 -8.89 -0.93
C SER A 78 9.07 -9.34 -2.39
N GLU A 79 10.07 -9.09 -3.22
CA GLU A 79 10.12 -9.59 -4.59
C GLU A 79 10.22 -11.13 -4.63
N ALA A 80 10.98 -11.72 -3.73
CA ALA A 80 11.02 -13.17 -3.58
C ALA A 80 9.65 -13.75 -3.22
N ALA A 81 8.90 -13.09 -2.32
CA ALA A 81 7.54 -13.48 -1.95
C ALA A 81 6.56 -13.29 -3.13
N ARG A 82 6.67 -12.17 -3.86
CA ARG A 82 5.85 -11.88 -5.04
C ARG A 82 6.01 -12.94 -6.13
N VAL A 83 7.24 -13.30 -6.45
CA VAL A 83 7.52 -14.34 -7.46
C VAL A 83 6.99 -15.69 -7.02
N ALA A 84 7.14 -16.04 -5.73
CA ALA A 84 6.69 -17.33 -5.22
C ALA A 84 5.15 -17.49 -5.20
N MET A 85 4.42 -16.40 -4.94
CA MET A 85 2.96 -16.41 -4.81
C MET A 85 2.22 -15.94 -6.06
N ASP A 86 2.88 -15.18 -6.92
CA ASP A 86 2.30 -14.56 -8.14
C ASP A 86 0.95 -13.85 -7.86
N TYR A 87 0.93 -13.04 -6.81
CA TYR A 87 -0.32 -12.44 -6.31
C TYR A 87 -0.65 -11.05 -6.89
N TYR A 88 0.27 -10.46 -7.64
CA TYR A 88 0.02 -9.19 -8.32
C TYR A 88 -0.77 -9.40 -9.61
N ALA A 89 -1.82 -8.61 -9.78
CA ALA A 89 -2.47 -8.49 -11.07
C ALA A 89 -1.54 -7.74 -12.04
N HIS A 90 -1.34 -8.28 -13.23
CA HIS A 90 -0.50 -7.67 -14.29
C HIS A 90 -1.29 -6.55 -14.99
N GLY A 91 -1.65 -5.50 -14.23
CA GLY A 91 -2.45 -4.36 -14.72
C GLY A 91 -1.62 -3.35 -15.49
N THR A 92 -2.18 -2.80 -16.56
CA THR A 92 -1.54 -1.75 -17.38
C THR A 92 -1.30 -0.46 -16.60
N ASP A 93 -2.03 -0.23 -15.52
CA ASP A 93 -2.01 1.01 -14.74
C ASP A 93 -1.06 0.98 -13.54
N THR A 94 -0.38 -0.16 -13.32
CA THR A 94 0.54 -0.36 -12.18
C THR A 94 1.50 0.80 -11.98
N ARG A 95 2.13 1.28 -13.06
CA ARG A 95 3.07 2.41 -12.98
C ARG A 95 2.40 3.69 -12.50
N THR A 96 1.21 3.99 -13.01
CA THR A 96 0.44 5.18 -12.66
C THR A 96 0.01 5.14 -11.20
N VAL A 97 -0.43 3.98 -10.73
CA VAL A 97 -0.83 3.78 -9.34
C VAL A 97 0.36 3.95 -8.40
N ILE A 98 1.49 3.31 -8.68
CA ILE A 98 2.72 3.45 -7.88
C ILE A 98 3.18 4.91 -7.83
N GLU A 99 3.17 5.64 -8.93
CA GLU A 99 3.56 7.05 -8.93
C GLU A 99 2.59 7.90 -8.10
N ARG A 100 1.29 7.61 -8.12
CA ARG A 100 0.31 8.26 -7.25
C ARG A 100 0.64 8.07 -5.76
N LEU A 101 1.09 6.88 -5.36
CA LEU A 101 1.54 6.63 -3.99
C LEU A 101 2.87 7.35 -3.68
N ALA A 102 3.79 7.35 -4.63
CA ALA A 102 5.11 7.92 -4.45
C ALA A 102 5.09 9.46 -4.29
N VAL A 103 4.18 10.17 -4.98
CA VAL A 103 4.07 11.63 -4.86
C VAL A 103 3.56 12.10 -3.50
N GLU A 104 2.95 11.23 -2.71
CA GLU A 104 2.58 11.52 -1.31
C GLU A 104 3.81 11.61 -0.40
N ASN A 105 4.98 11.27 -0.92
CA ASN A 105 6.27 11.39 -0.25
C ASN A 105 6.31 10.73 1.14
N PRO A 106 5.92 9.45 1.26
CA PRO A 106 5.88 8.76 2.54
C PRO A 106 7.29 8.57 3.11
N VAL A 107 7.41 8.70 4.42
CA VAL A 107 8.63 8.38 5.17
C VAL A 107 8.49 7.10 5.97
N THR A 108 7.27 6.62 6.13
CA THR A 108 6.98 5.33 6.73
C THR A 108 6.06 4.53 5.81
N LEU A 109 6.43 3.29 5.55
CA LEU A 109 5.63 2.31 4.84
C LEU A 109 5.14 1.28 5.86
N ALA A 110 3.85 1.30 6.17
CA ALA A 110 3.21 0.36 7.10
C ALA A 110 2.71 -0.85 6.31
N CYS A 111 3.55 -1.87 6.17
CA CYS A 111 3.24 -3.09 5.45
C CYS A 111 2.31 -3.99 6.28
N MET A 112 1.39 -4.68 5.63
CA MET A 112 0.47 -5.62 6.29
C MET A 112 1.17 -6.93 6.65
N HIS A 113 2.08 -7.39 5.80
CA HIS A 113 2.81 -8.65 5.94
C HIS A 113 4.32 -8.37 5.90
N GLY A 114 4.95 -8.33 7.07
CA GLY A 114 6.35 -7.99 7.22
C GLY A 114 6.55 -6.80 8.16
N PRO A 115 7.77 -6.26 8.26
CA PRO A 115 8.05 -5.11 9.10
C PRO A 115 7.49 -3.82 8.50
N ALA A 116 7.15 -2.84 9.32
CA ALA A 116 7.06 -1.48 8.85
C ALA A 116 8.47 -0.98 8.46
N TRP A 117 8.53 -0.08 7.47
CA TRP A 117 9.80 0.44 6.98
C TRP A 117 9.85 1.96 7.06
N SER A 118 11.05 2.51 7.30
CA SER A 118 11.27 3.95 7.32
C SER A 118 12.44 4.36 6.43
N GLY A 119 12.23 5.43 5.66
CA GLY A 119 13.22 5.97 4.75
C GLY A 119 12.60 6.81 3.61
N GLU A 120 13.27 6.86 2.48
CA GLU A 120 12.81 7.54 1.26
C GLU A 120 11.75 6.70 0.53
N GLY A 121 10.53 6.68 1.06
CA GLY A 121 9.44 5.82 0.57
C GLY A 121 9.10 6.05 -0.90
N SER A 122 9.18 7.30 -1.37
CA SER A 122 8.97 7.63 -2.79
C SER A 122 9.95 6.90 -3.71
N ALA A 123 11.23 6.83 -3.32
CA ALA A 123 12.26 6.16 -4.10
C ALA A 123 12.01 4.65 -4.12
N LEU A 124 11.68 4.08 -2.95
CA LEU A 124 11.42 2.63 -2.83
C LEU A 124 10.18 2.20 -3.61
N LEU A 125 9.09 3.00 -3.56
CA LEU A 125 7.88 2.76 -4.35
C LEU A 125 8.17 2.79 -5.84
N ARG A 126 8.94 3.76 -6.33
CA ARG A 126 9.31 3.83 -7.75
C ARG A 126 10.18 2.67 -8.18
N GLU A 127 11.06 2.17 -7.30
CA GLU A 127 11.85 0.96 -7.56
C GLU A 127 10.94 -0.26 -7.69
N LEU A 128 10.00 -0.44 -6.75
CA LEU A 128 8.98 -1.50 -6.86
C LEU A 128 8.24 -1.39 -8.20
N GLY A 129 7.76 -0.19 -8.56
CA GLY A 129 7.05 0.03 -9.82
C GLY A 129 7.85 -0.33 -11.06
N ARG A 130 9.17 -0.08 -11.07
CA ARG A 130 10.05 -0.50 -12.18
C ARG A 130 10.11 -2.03 -12.30
N ARG A 131 10.21 -2.73 -11.19
CA ARG A 131 10.25 -4.21 -11.17
C ARG A 131 8.95 -4.82 -11.61
N LEU A 132 7.82 -4.30 -11.14
CA LEU A 132 6.49 -4.78 -11.51
C LEU A 132 6.23 -4.64 -13.02
N VAL A 133 6.61 -3.50 -13.60
CA VAL A 133 6.47 -3.28 -15.05
C VAL A 133 7.41 -4.14 -15.88
N ALA A 134 8.60 -4.46 -15.38
CA ALA A 134 9.55 -5.32 -16.07
C ALA A 134 9.17 -6.81 -16.02
N ALA A 135 8.32 -7.21 -15.09
CA ALA A 135 7.89 -8.59 -14.89
C ALA A 135 6.60 -8.95 -15.65
N GLY A 136 5.86 -7.97 -16.17
CA GLY A 136 4.62 -8.15 -16.96
C GLY A 136 4.85 -7.95 -18.41
#